data_f84791c920233418f2413d0abc447dc1
#
_entry.id   f84791c920233418f2413d0abc447dc1
#
_cell.length_a   1.000
_cell.length_b   1.000
_cell.length_c   1.000
_cell.angle_alpha   90.00
_cell.angle_beta   90.00
_cell.angle_gamma   90.00
#
_symmetry.space_group_name_H-M   'P 1'
#
loop_
_entity.id
_entity.type
_entity.pdbx_description
1 polymer ?
#
loop_
_entity_poly.entity_id
_entity_poly.type
_entity_poly.pdbx_seq_one_letter_code
_entity_poly.pdbx_strand_id
1 'polypeptide(L)'
;VVMLSIMKKSGENMIAAIEKIKVILEEADGTYLPENLNISITNDQSTRTEAQVSELENSIIFGVLLVVGVLMFFLGFRNAIFVGIAIPLSIMMSFLILPLFGGAIGINITLNTMVLFATVMGLGMLVDNGIVVVENVYRLMDEGVPRSEAAKQGVG
;
A
#
# COMPACT_ATOMS: atom_id res chain seq x y z
N VAL A 1 -37.77 9.31 11.53
CA VAL A 1 -36.40 8.85 11.32
C VAL A 1 -35.51 10.06 11.44
N VAL A 2 -34.52 10.00 12.34
CA VAL A 2 -33.50 11.05 12.49
C VAL A 2 -32.19 10.51 11.88
N MET A 3 -31.58 11.27 11.01
CA MET A 3 -30.31 10.91 10.39
C MET A 3 -29.21 11.85 10.89
N LEU A 4 -28.16 11.29 11.44
CA LEU A 4 -26.94 11.99 11.87
C LEU A 4 -25.85 11.71 10.85
N SER A 5 -25.34 12.75 10.19
CA SER A 5 -24.23 12.65 9.27
C SER A 5 -22.95 13.14 9.96
N ILE A 6 -21.97 12.24 10.06
CA ILE A 6 -20.68 12.55 10.68
C ILE A 6 -19.62 12.61 9.58
N MET A 7 -18.93 13.74 9.47
CA MET A 7 -17.84 13.95 8.51
C MET A 7 -16.53 14.15 9.25
N LYS A 8 -15.49 13.42 8.82
CA LYS A 8 -14.15 13.59 9.37
C LYS A 8 -13.49 14.88 8.87
N LYS A 9 -12.65 15.48 9.70
CA LYS A 9 -11.77 16.58 9.27
C LYS A 9 -10.68 16.04 8.34
N SER A 10 -10.19 16.92 7.46
CA SER A 10 -9.03 16.60 6.62
C SER A 10 -7.81 16.27 7.49
N GLY A 11 -7.08 15.21 7.14
CA GLY A 11 -5.90 14.75 7.88
C GLY A 11 -6.15 13.78 9.04
N GLU A 12 -7.41 13.56 9.45
CA GLU A 12 -7.73 12.60 10.51
C GLU A 12 -7.82 11.15 9.98
N ASN A 13 -7.54 10.18 10.85
CA ASN A 13 -7.67 8.77 10.53
C ASN A 13 -9.14 8.35 10.59
N MET A 14 -9.67 7.88 9.46
CA MET A 14 -11.07 7.49 9.32
C MET A 14 -11.42 6.24 10.14
N ILE A 15 -10.56 5.23 10.15
CA ILE A 15 -10.80 3.98 10.86
C ILE A 15 -10.88 4.25 12.37
N ALA A 16 -9.91 4.97 12.91
CA ALA A 16 -9.89 5.34 14.33
C ALA A 16 -11.08 6.24 14.73
N ALA A 17 -11.56 7.09 13.82
CA ALA A 17 -12.72 7.92 14.08
C ALA A 17 -14.01 7.09 14.15
N ILE A 18 -14.18 6.12 13.25
CA ILE A 18 -15.35 5.24 13.22
C ILE A 18 -15.36 4.30 14.43
N GLU A 19 -14.21 3.75 14.85
CA GLU A 19 -14.13 2.97 16.09
C GLU A 19 -14.58 3.77 17.30
N LYS A 20 -14.13 5.02 17.45
CA LYS A 20 -14.59 5.89 18.54
C LYS A 20 -16.09 6.15 18.48
N ILE A 21 -16.64 6.35 17.29
CA ILE A 21 -18.09 6.53 17.12
C ILE A 21 -18.85 5.28 17.54
N LYS A 22 -18.39 4.09 17.17
CA LYS A 22 -19.01 2.81 17.58
C LYS A 22 -19.01 2.65 19.10
N VAL A 23 -17.88 2.94 19.75
CA VAL A 23 -17.78 2.90 21.23
C VAL A 23 -18.75 3.90 21.87
N ILE A 24 -18.82 5.13 21.37
CA ILE A 24 -19.76 6.15 21.89
C ILE A 24 -21.24 5.70 21.71
N LEU A 25 -21.55 5.06 20.59
CA LEU A 25 -22.90 4.54 20.35
C LEU A 25 -23.23 3.37 21.28
N GLU A 26 -22.30 2.47 21.53
CA GLU A 26 -22.46 1.37 22.50
C GLU A 26 -22.64 1.89 23.94
N GLU A 27 -21.89 2.91 24.35
CA GLU A 27 -22.06 3.54 25.67
C GLU A 27 -23.37 4.32 25.79
N ALA A 28 -23.84 4.90 24.69
CA ALA A 28 -25.10 5.64 24.66
C ALA A 28 -26.33 4.73 24.64
N ASP A 29 -26.20 3.54 24.08
CA ASP A 29 -27.26 2.53 24.03
C ASP A 29 -27.52 2.00 25.45
N GLY A 30 -28.74 2.14 25.90
CA GLY A 30 -29.15 1.78 27.26
C GLY A 30 -28.82 2.78 28.37
N THR A 31 -28.02 3.84 28.11
CA THR A 31 -27.68 4.87 29.12
C THR A 31 -28.40 6.20 28.84
N TYR A 32 -28.30 6.68 27.62
CA TYR A 32 -28.85 7.98 27.19
C TYR A 32 -29.95 7.84 26.15
N LEU A 33 -30.03 6.72 25.47
CA LEU A 33 -31.00 6.44 24.44
C LEU A 33 -32.10 5.49 24.95
N PRO A 34 -33.36 5.67 24.52
CA PRO A 34 -34.45 4.77 24.89
C PRO A 34 -34.21 3.36 24.33
N GLU A 35 -34.55 2.32 25.11
CA GLU A 35 -34.39 0.89 24.73
C GLU A 35 -35.11 0.48 23.43
N ASN A 36 -36.10 1.24 23.01
CA ASN A 36 -36.87 0.99 21.79
C ASN A 36 -36.32 1.74 20.55
N LEU A 37 -35.14 2.36 20.65
CA LEU A 37 -34.50 3.04 19.55
C LEU A 37 -33.64 2.03 18.74
N ASN A 38 -33.93 1.92 17.44
CA ASN A 38 -33.13 1.11 16.55
C ASN A 38 -32.10 1.97 15.87
N ILE A 39 -30.83 1.77 16.23
CA ILE A 39 -29.69 2.48 15.66
C ILE A 39 -29.14 1.68 14.48
N SER A 40 -29.13 2.27 13.31
CA SER A 40 -28.55 1.68 12.10
C SER A 40 -27.43 2.54 11.57
N ILE A 41 -26.22 1.99 11.52
CA ILE A 41 -25.06 2.64 10.91
C ILE A 41 -25.13 2.38 9.42
N THR A 42 -25.29 3.43 8.63
CA THR A 42 -25.33 3.37 7.18
C THR A 42 -24.09 4.03 6.60
N ASN A 43 -23.60 3.49 5.47
CA ASN A 43 -22.45 4.03 4.75
C ASN A 43 -21.14 4.07 5.58
N ASP A 44 -20.87 3.01 6.35
CA ASP A 44 -19.60 2.84 7.03
C ASP A 44 -18.47 2.64 5.99
N GLN A 45 -17.63 3.66 5.84
CA GLN A 45 -16.52 3.62 4.90
C GLN A 45 -15.29 2.87 5.44
N SER A 46 -15.25 2.54 6.75
CA SER A 46 -14.12 1.78 7.32
C SER A 46 -14.02 0.39 6.70
N THR A 47 -15.13 -0.32 6.62
CA THR A 47 -15.19 -1.67 6.03
C THR A 47 -14.72 -1.69 4.57
N ARG A 48 -15.07 -0.64 3.82
CA ARG A 48 -14.62 -0.49 2.43
C ARG A 48 -13.12 -0.22 2.35
N THR A 49 -12.58 0.63 3.24
CA THR A 49 -11.15 0.95 3.28
C THR A 49 -10.33 -0.26 3.73
N GLU A 50 -10.79 -0.99 4.74
CA GLU A 50 -10.15 -2.25 5.18
C GLU A 50 -10.13 -3.30 4.08
N ALA A 51 -11.24 -3.48 3.37
CA ALA A 51 -11.30 -4.38 2.22
C ALA A 51 -10.31 -3.98 1.12
N GLN A 52 -10.19 -2.68 0.82
CA GLN A 52 -9.23 -2.17 -0.16
C GLN A 52 -7.77 -2.36 0.27
N VAL A 53 -7.46 -2.20 1.56
CA VAL A 53 -6.12 -2.47 2.11
C VAL A 53 -5.78 -3.96 1.98
N SER A 54 -6.71 -4.84 2.33
CA SER A 54 -6.54 -6.29 2.19
C SER A 54 -6.37 -6.71 0.72
N GLU A 55 -7.14 -6.12 -0.19
CA GLU A 55 -7.01 -6.37 -1.63
C GLU A 55 -5.66 -5.88 -2.18
N LEU A 56 -5.17 -4.74 -1.69
CA LEU A 56 -3.83 -4.23 -2.01
C LEU A 56 -2.74 -5.20 -1.52
N GLU A 57 -2.84 -5.67 -0.27
CA GLU A 57 -1.89 -6.62 0.30
C GLU A 57 -1.84 -7.91 -0.52
N ASN A 58 -2.99 -8.48 -0.84
CA ASN A 58 -3.08 -9.65 -1.70
C ASN A 58 -2.49 -9.41 -3.10
N SER A 59 -2.78 -8.25 -3.70
CA SER A 59 -2.25 -7.89 -5.02
C SER A 59 -0.74 -7.75 -5.02
N ILE A 60 -0.15 -7.20 -3.95
CA ILE A 60 1.30 -7.11 -3.76
C ILE A 60 1.90 -8.51 -3.66
N ILE A 61 1.33 -9.38 -2.82
CA ILE A 61 1.82 -10.74 -2.62
C ILE A 61 1.78 -11.52 -3.94
N PHE A 62 0.64 -11.52 -4.63
CA PHE A 62 0.50 -12.20 -5.91
C PHE A 62 1.41 -11.60 -6.99
N GLY A 63 1.53 -10.28 -7.07
CA GLY A 63 2.43 -9.59 -8.00
C GLY A 63 3.88 -9.99 -7.77
N VAL A 64 4.34 -9.97 -6.53
CA VAL A 64 5.70 -10.39 -6.16
C VAL A 64 5.94 -11.85 -6.49
N LEU A 65 5.00 -12.75 -6.14
CA LEU A 65 5.13 -14.18 -6.45
C LEU A 65 5.21 -14.44 -7.96
N LEU A 66 4.38 -13.76 -8.74
CA LEU A 66 4.38 -13.88 -10.20
C LEU A 66 5.71 -13.39 -10.79
N VAL A 67 6.17 -12.22 -10.38
CA VAL A 67 7.44 -11.65 -10.87
C VAL A 67 8.63 -12.52 -10.47
N VAL A 68 8.70 -12.95 -9.21
CA VAL A 68 9.76 -13.85 -8.74
C VAL A 68 9.72 -15.17 -9.50
N GLY A 69 8.53 -15.72 -9.77
CA GLY A 69 8.37 -16.95 -10.55
C GLY A 69 8.90 -16.80 -11.99
N VAL A 70 8.55 -15.72 -12.66
CA VAL A 70 9.02 -15.44 -14.02
C VAL A 70 10.54 -15.21 -14.03
N LEU A 71 11.06 -14.39 -13.13
CA LEU A 71 12.49 -14.11 -13.04
C LEU A 71 13.30 -15.35 -12.65
N MET A 72 12.74 -16.22 -11.81
CA MET A 72 13.36 -17.49 -11.44
C MET A 72 13.58 -18.38 -12.67
N PHE A 73 12.62 -18.37 -13.60
CA PHE A 73 12.72 -19.16 -14.83
C PHE A 73 13.78 -18.62 -15.79
N PHE A 74 13.88 -17.29 -15.96
CA PHE A 74 14.79 -16.66 -16.94
C PHE A 74 16.18 -16.34 -16.38
N LEU A 75 16.26 -15.81 -15.15
CA LEU A 75 17.50 -15.28 -14.56
C LEU A 75 18.04 -16.10 -13.38
N GLY A 76 17.30 -17.15 -13.01
CA GLY A 76 17.67 -18.03 -11.91
C GLY A 76 17.27 -17.51 -10.53
N PHE A 77 17.21 -18.45 -9.58
CA PHE A 77 16.69 -18.28 -8.23
C PHE A 77 17.32 -17.09 -7.45
N ARG A 78 18.65 -16.95 -7.57
CA ARG A 78 19.39 -15.94 -6.81
C ARG A 78 18.99 -14.51 -7.18
N ASN A 79 18.86 -14.23 -8.48
CA ASN A 79 18.51 -12.91 -8.98
C ASN A 79 17.03 -12.59 -8.74
N ALA A 80 16.17 -13.60 -8.89
CA ALA A 80 14.75 -13.46 -8.63
C ALA A 80 14.43 -13.05 -7.18
N ILE A 81 15.16 -13.59 -6.19
CA ILE A 81 14.98 -13.23 -4.79
C ILE A 81 15.34 -11.75 -4.53
N PHE A 82 16.41 -11.23 -5.13
CA PHE A 82 16.77 -9.82 -4.94
C PHE A 82 15.65 -8.88 -5.38
N VAL A 83 15.07 -9.12 -6.54
CA VAL A 83 13.93 -8.33 -7.05
C VAL A 83 12.70 -8.54 -6.17
N GLY A 84 12.42 -9.78 -5.78
CA GLY A 84 11.29 -10.12 -4.92
C GLY A 84 11.33 -9.44 -3.55
N ILE A 85 12.50 -9.16 -2.99
CA ILE A 85 12.67 -8.41 -1.74
C ILE A 85 12.63 -6.90 -2.00
N ALA A 86 13.19 -6.44 -3.11
CA ALA A 86 13.26 -5.01 -3.43
C ALA A 86 11.87 -4.39 -3.59
N ILE A 87 10.90 -5.13 -4.13
CA ILE A 87 9.54 -4.64 -4.37
C ILE A 87 8.82 -4.29 -3.06
N PRO A 88 8.64 -5.22 -2.09
CA PRO A 88 8.00 -4.90 -0.82
C PRO A 88 8.75 -3.81 -0.05
N LEU A 89 10.09 -3.84 -0.09
CA LEU A 89 10.92 -2.85 0.58
C LEU A 89 10.67 -1.44 0.03
N SER A 90 10.56 -1.30 -1.29
CA SER A 90 10.26 -0.01 -1.95
C SER A 90 8.88 0.52 -1.59
N ILE A 91 7.89 -0.35 -1.48
CA ILE A 91 6.53 0.02 -1.06
C ILE A 91 6.54 0.49 0.40
N MET A 92 7.19 -0.26 1.29
CA MET A 92 7.33 0.13 2.70
C MET A 92 8.05 1.47 2.84
N MET A 93 9.12 1.68 2.07
CA MET A 93 9.84 2.94 2.01
C MET A 93 8.93 4.09 1.55
N SER A 94 8.12 3.87 0.53
CA SER A 94 7.16 4.86 0.04
C SER A 94 6.15 5.26 1.10
N PHE A 95 5.59 4.31 1.83
CA PHE A 95 4.65 4.58 2.93
C PHE A 95 5.31 5.30 4.11
N LEU A 96 6.60 5.10 4.33
CA LEU A 96 7.35 5.78 5.38
C LEU A 96 7.72 7.22 4.98
N ILE A 97 8.08 7.42 3.73
CA ILE A 97 8.52 8.72 3.20
C ILE A 97 7.31 9.66 2.95
N LEU A 98 6.20 9.12 2.47
CA LEU A 98 5.03 9.90 2.07
C LEU A 98 4.48 10.81 3.20
N PRO A 99 4.27 10.34 4.44
CA PRO A 99 3.86 11.20 5.56
C PRO A 99 4.93 12.22 5.96
N LEU A 100 6.21 11.82 5.86
CA LEU A 100 7.33 12.69 6.22
C LEU A 100 7.43 13.91 5.29
N PHE A 101 7.33 13.68 3.98
CA PHE A 101 7.28 14.76 2.99
C PHE A 101 6.00 15.59 3.11
N GLY A 102 4.85 14.95 3.32
CA GLY A 102 3.59 15.63 3.55
C GLY A 102 3.66 16.59 4.73
N GLY A 103 4.24 16.13 5.84
CA GLY A 103 4.46 16.98 7.04
C GLY A 103 5.40 18.18 6.77
N ALA A 104 6.44 17.99 5.96
CA ALA A 104 7.36 19.07 5.59
C ALA A 104 6.72 20.15 4.71
N ILE A 105 5.72 19.79 3.90
CA ILE A 105 5.00 20.72 3.01
C ILE A 105 3.71 21.24 3.67
N GLY A 106 3.40 20.82 4.90
CA GLY A 106 2.17 21.20 5.61
C GLY A 106 0.90 20.49 5.09
N ILE A 107 1.04 19.42 4.35
CA ILE A 107 -0.06 18.59 3.83
C ILE A 107 -0.07 17.27 4.59
N ASN A 108 -1.13 17.01 5.35
CA ASN A 108 -1.30 15.71 6.00
C ASN A 108 -1.76 14.66 4.97
N ILE A 109 -0.80 13.87 4.49
CA ILE A 109 -1.09 12.75 3.59
C ILE A 109 -1.47 11.55 4.44
N THR A 110 -2.73 11.17 4.42
CA THR A 110 -3.25 9.98 5.10
C THR A 110 -3.52 8.88 4.09
N LEU A 111 -3.43 7.63 4.55
CA LEU A 111 -3.85 6.49 3.75
C LEU A 111 -5.35 6.64 3.41
N ASN A 112 -5.61 6.76 2.14
CA ASN A 112 -6.94 6.84 1.56
C ASN A 112 -6.96 6.07 0.22
N THR A 113 -8.14 5.89 -0.34
CA THR A 113 -8.35 5.17 -1.60
C THR A 113 -7.45 5.68 -2.73
N MET A 114 -7.23 7.00 -2.84
CA MET A 114 -6.38 7.57 -3.89
C MET A 114 -4.91 7.21 -3.72
N VAL A 115 -4.39 7.25 -2.47
CA VAL A 115 -3.02 6.85 -2.14
C VAL A 115 -2.83 5.35 -2.40
N LEU A 116 -3.82 4.52 -2.07
CA LEU A 116 -3.80 3.08 -2.35
C LEU A 116 -3.76 2.80 -3.85
N PHE A 117 -4.60 3.45 -4.64
CA PHE A 117 -4.57 3.33 -6.10
C PHE A 117 -3.23 3.79 -6.69
N ALA A 118 -2.70 4.93 -6.25
CA ALA A 118 -1.40 5.41 -6.70
C ALA A 118 -0.28 4.42 -6.37
N THR A 119 -0.34 3.77 -5.21
CA THR A 119 0.63 2.74 -4.81
C THR A 119 0.55 1.51 -5.71
N VAL A 120 -0.66 1.03 -6.04
CA VAL A 120 -0.85 -0.10 -6.96
C VAL A 120 -0.31 0.22 -8.35
N MET A 121 -0.61 1.41 -8.86
CA MET A 121 -0.07 1.84 -10.17
C MET A 121 1.45 2.00 -10.14
N GLY A 122 1.99 2.59 -9.07
CA GLY A 122 3.43 2.73 -8.87
C GLY A 122 4.14 1.38 -8.75
N LEU A 123 3.48 0.36 -8.17
CA LEU A 123 4.01 -1.00 -8.09
C LEU A 123 4.27 -1.57 -9.50
N GLY A 124 3.34 -1.41 -10.42
CA GLY A 124 3.50 -1.89 -11.80
C GLY A 124 4.73 -1.28 -12.47
N MET A 125 4.90 0.03 -12.38
CA MET A 125 6.07 0.72 -12.95
C MET A 125 7.39 0.32 -12.28
N LEU A 126 7.36 0.10 -10.96
CA LEU A 126 8.55 -0.28 -10.19
C LEU A 126 9.01 -1.69 -10.55
N VAL A 127 8.06 -2.61 -10.74
CA VAL A 127 8.34 -3.98 -11.15
C VAL A 127 8.98 -4.00 -12.53
N ASP A 128 8.43 -3.27 -13.50
CA ASP A 128 8.98 -3.18 -14.86
C ASP A 128 10.40 -2.63 -14.87
N ASN A 129 10.62 -1.52 -14.17
CA ASN A 129 11.95 -0.93 -14.07
C ASN A 129 12.96 -1.87 -13.39
N GLY A 130 12.54 -2.55 -12.33
CA GLY A 130 13.38 -3.50 -11.60
C GLY A 130 13.79 -4.68 -12.48
N ILE A 131 12.87 -5.22 -13.29
CA ILE A 131 13.14 -6.32 -14.21
C ILE A 131 14.17 -5.88 -15.28
N VAL A 132 13.92 -4.74 -15.92
CA VAL A 132 14.80 -4.23 -16.99
C VAL A 132 16.24 -3.98 -16.48
N VAL A 133 16.36 -3.37 -15.29
CA VAL A 133 17.69 -3.12 -14.71
C VAL A 133 18.43 -4.43 -14.40
N VAL A 134 17.75 -5.40 -13.76
CA VAL A 134 18.38 -6.68 -13.42
C VAL A 134 18.76 -7.46 -14.68
N GLU A 135 17.90 -7.49 -15.68
CA GLU A 135 18.16 -8.13 -16.97
C GLU A 135 19.36 -7.50 -17.68
N ASN A 136 19.42 -6.17 -17.72
CA ASN A 136 20.53 -5.45 -18.37
C ASN A 136 21.89 -5.71 -17.67
N VAL A 137 21.89 -5.65 -16.33
CA VAL A 137 23.09 -5.98 -15.54
C VAL A 137 23.51 -7.43 -15.77
N TYR A 138 22.55 -8.36 -15.81
CA TYR A 138 22.84 -9.76 -16.04
C TYR A 138 23.44 -10.02 -17.44
N ARG A 139 22.85 -9.37 -18.46
CA ARG A 139 23.35 -9.44 -19.83
C ARG A 139 24.81 -8.95 -19.95
N LEU A 140 25.12 -7.79 -19.32
CA LEU A 140 26.49 -7.26 -19.31
C LEU A 140 27.46 -8.20 -18.60
N MET A 141 27.02 -8.88 -17.53
CA MET A 141 27.85 -9.89 -16.85
C MET A 141 28.10 -11.11 -17.71
N ASP A 142 27.13 -11.51 -18.50
CA ASP A 142 27.22 -12.66 -19.43
C ASP A 142 28.14 -12.33 -20.62
N GLU A 143 28.19 -11.07 -21.03
CA GLU A 143 29.16 -10.52 -22.00
C GLU A 143 30.60 -10.39 -21.44
N GLY A 144 30.83 -10.75 -20.17
CA GLY A 144 32.13 -10.78 -19.52
C GLY A 144 32.51 -9.48 -18.80
N VAL A 145 31.60 -8.53 -18.65
CA VAL A 145 31.85 -7.29 -17.89
C VAL A 145 31.95 -7.61 -16.39
N PRO A 146 32.94 -7.08 -15.66
CA PRO A 146 33.05 -7.28 -14.21
C PRO A 146 31.80 -6.80 -13.49
N ARG A 147 31.39 -7.50 -12.42
CA ARG A 147 30.12 -7.26 -11.68
C ARG A 147 29.92 -5.80 -11.26
N SER A 148 30.97 -5.14 -10.76
CA SER A 148 30.92 -3.74 -10.34
C SER A 148 30.69 -2.77 -11.49
N GLU A 149 31.22 -3.09 -12.64
CA GLU A 149 31.10 -2.29 -13.87
C GLU A 149 29.71 -2.54 -14.52
N ALA A 150 29.31 -3.81 -14.60
CA ALA A 150 27.99 -4.20 -15.09
C ALA A 150 26.85 -3.55 -14.26
N ALA A 151 27.00 -3.47 -12.94
CA ALA A 151 26.03 -2.78 -12.08
C ALA A 151 25.95 -1.28 -12.36
N LYS A 152 27.08 -0.61 -12.63
CA LYS A 152 27.09 0.82 -12.97
C LYS A 152 26.50 1.11 -14.34
N GLN A 153 26.90 0.32 -15.34
CA GLN A 153 26.42 0.49 -16.71
C GLN A 153 24.98 0.01 -16.93
N GLY A 154 24.55 -0.96 -16.14
CA GLY A 154 23.20 -1.52 -16.26
C GLY A 154 22.09 -0.66 -15.67
N VAL A 155 22.42 0.30 -14.80
CA VAL A 155 21.45 1.21 -14.15
C VAL A 155 21.27 2.51 -14.93
N GLY A 156 22.14 2.84 -15.85
CA GLY A 156 22.02 4.05 -16.63
C GLY A 156 23.31 4.61 -17.10
#